data_5b2fbf807d7bac615937a756edcbf62c
#
_entry.id   5b2fbf807d7bac615937a756edcbf62c
#
_cell.length_a   1.000
_cell.length_b   1.000
_cell.length_c   1.000
_cell.angle_alpha   90.00
_cell.angle_beta   90.00
_cell.angle_gamma   90.00
#
_symmetry.space_group_name_H-M   'P 1'
#
loop_
_entity.id
_entity.type
_entity.pdbx_description
1 polymer ?
#
loop_
_entity_poly.entity_id
_entity_poly.type
_entity_poly.pdbx_seq_one_letter_code
_entity_poly.pdbx_strand_id
1 'polypeptide(L)'
;MIAANHVYSVAKPDGLTLGMLSYGIYLDQLVGRKEVQYDVRKFNWIGSPERSDVLLYMRSDSPYKSLEDIRKATTPPKCGSTGTAGTDYILARLLEDTLNLKIETVLGYPGGSEIDLAVEKGEVQCRGLTAAPFFGREPFISWRKKNFVNVLVYGGLKRDSRIPDTPTIYEIFDKEKTPEESRRVADVILRGGDFGRPWVAPPGTPKEQVKILRDAYAKAMADPALVDEAKKGKMEVEPVSGEELQKLADKMIGQPPGVIERVKKLLGK
;
A
#
# COMPACT_ATOMS: atom_id res chain seq x y z
N MET A 1 -4.01 -3.65 -14.51
CA MET A 1 -5.28 -4.16 -15.08
C MET A 1 -5.07 -5.04 -16.31
N ILE A 2 -4.41 -4.58 -17.40
CA ILE A 2 -4.16 -5.39 -18.62
C ILE A 2 -3.51 -6.74 -18.29
N ALA A 3 -2.42 -6.76 -17.53
CA ALA A 3 -1.75 -7.99 -17.13
C ALA A 3 -2.67 -8.92 -16.31
N ALA A 4 -3.49 -8.37 -15.41
CA ALA A 4 -4.42 -9.16 -14.62
C ALA A 4 -5.51 -9.81 -15.49
N ASN A 5 -6.11 -9.05 -16.43
CA ASN A 5 -7.07 -9.58 -17.40
C ASN A 5 -6.43 -10.69 -18.26
N HIS A 6 -5.18 -10.48 -18.72
CA HIS A 6 -4.46 -11.47 -19.53
C HIS A 6 -4.22 -12.78 -18.75
N VAL A 7 -3.69 -12.70 -17.53
CA VAL A 7 -3.45 -13.89 -16.71
C VAL A 7 -4.74 -14.61 -16.37
N TYR A 8 -5.83 -13.86 -16.18
CA TYR A 8 -7.12 -14.44 -15.82
C TYR A 8 -7.81 -15.16 -16.98
N SER A 9 -7.81 -14.57 -18.19
CA SER A 9 -8.69 -15.00 -19.29
C SER A 9 -7.95 -15.59 -20.48
N VAL A 10 -6.65 -15.33 -20.65
CA VAL A 10 -5.88 -15.68 -21.86
C VAL A 10 -4.77 -16.68 -21.56
N ALA A 11 -4.07 -16.53 -20.46
CA ALA A 11 -2.96 -17.40 -20.10
C ALA A 11 -3.43 -18.85 -19.86
N LYS A 12 -2.66 -19.82 -20.39
CA LYS A 12 -2.96 -21.22 -20.19
C LYS A 12 -2.79 -21.63 -18.72
N PRO A 13 -3.74 -22.42 -18.15
CA PRO A 13 -3.64 -22.85 -16.76
C PRO A 13 -2.79 -24.12 -16.61
N ASP A 14 -1.58 -24.12 -17.17
CA ASP A 14 -0.65 -25.25 -17.19
C ASP A 14 0.49 -25.13 -16.15
N GLY A 15 0.49 -24.06 -15.35
CA GLY A 15 1.53 -23.80 -14.37
C GLY A 15 2.80 -23.17 -14.92
N LEU A 16 2.88 -22.88 -16.23
CA LEU A 16 4.06 -22.29 -16.88
C LEU A 16 3.97 -20.76 -17.02
N THR A 17 2.79 -20.18 -16.78
CA THR A 17 2.58 -18.74 -16.80
C THR A 17 2.32 -18.22 -15.39
N LEU A 18 3.14 -17.28 -14.92
CA LEU A 18 2.94 -16.56 -13.69
C LEU A 18 2.81 -15.05 -13.97
N GLY A 19 1.88 -14.40 -13.28
CA GLY A 19 1.75 -12.96 -13.31
C GLY A 19 2.21 -12.32 -12.00
N MET A 20 3.12 -11.35 -12.07
CA MET A 20 3.36 -10.45 -10.95
C MET A 20 2.43 -9.25 -11.10
N LEU A 21 1.45 -9.16 -10.20
CA LEU A 21 0.38 -8.18 -10.32
C LEU A 21 0.56 -7.01 -9.32
N SER A 22 -0.05 -5.87 -9.63
CA SER A 22 -0.17 -4.78 -8.66
C SER A 22 -1.12 -5.20 -7.54
N TYR A 23 -0.78 -4.88 -6.30
CA TYR A 23 -1.65 -5.13 -5.15
C TYR A 23 -3.02 -4.44 -5.27
N GLY A 24 -3.11 -3.31 -5.97
CA GLY A 24 -4.35 -2.54 -6.13
C GLY A 24 -5.43 -3.19 -7.00
N ILE A 25 -5.20 -4.34 -7.63
CA ILE A 25 -6.18 -4.98 -8.52
C ILE A 25 -7.48 -5.36 -7.81
N TYR A 26 -7.44 -5.67 -6.52
CA TYR A 26 -8.66 -5.96 -5.76
C TYR A 26 -9.53 -4.71 -5.58
N LEU A 27 -8.91 -3.52 -5.43
CA LEU A 27 -9.64 -2.25 -5.37
C LEU A 27 -10.36 -1.95 -6.68
N ASP A 28 -9.72 -2.20 -7.84
CA ASP A 28 -10.33 -2.03 -9.13
C ASP A 28 -11.60 -2.89 -9.29
N GLN A 29 -11.54 -4.14 -8.83
CA GLN A 29 -12.70 -5.03 -8.80
C GLN A 29 -13.74 -4.56 -7.78
N LEU A 30 -13.33 -4.22 -6.57
CA LEU A 30 -14.22 -3.81 -5.47
C LEU A 30 -15.06 -2.59 -5.84
N VAL A 31 -14.45 -1.60 -6.51
CA VAL A 31 -15.15 -0.38 -6.95
C VAL A 31 -15.89 -0.55 -8.27
N GLY A 32 -15.84 -1.73 -8.88
CA GLY A 32 -16.60 -2.07 -10.09
C GLY A 32 -16.10 -1.36 -11.35
N ARG A 33 -14.76 -1.28 -11.57
CA ARG A 33 -14.23 -0.74 -12.83
C ARG A 33 -14.68 -1.60 -14.02
N LYS A 34 -15.21 -0.95 -15.04
CA LYS A 34 -15.76 -1.62 -16.24
C LYS A 34 -14.73 -2.46 -16.98
N GLU A 35 -13.47 -2.07 -16.91
CA GLU A 35 -12.35 -2.74 -17.58
C GLU A 35 -11.86 -3.99 -16.84
N VAL A 36 -12.35 -4.26 -15.64
CA VAL A 36 -12.01 -5.46 -14.87
C VAL A 36 -12.73 -6.67 -15.44
N GLN A 37 -11.95 -7.64 -15.92
CA GLN A 37 -12.41 -8.93 -16.48
C GLN A 37 -11.92 -10.11 -15.65
N TYR A 38 -11.57 -9.91 -14.39
CA TYR A 38 -11.05 -10.91 -13.47
C TYR A 38 -11.83 -10.90 -12.15
N ASP A 39 -11.74 -12.02 -11.44
CA ASP A 39 -12.10 -12.12 -10.01
C ASP A 39 -10.86 -12.50 -9.23
N VAL A 40 -10.39 -11.60 -8.38
CA VAL A 40 -9.15 -11.80 -7.59
C VAL A 40 -9.22 -13.04 -6.69
N ARG A 41 -10.42 -13.48 -6.33
CA ARG A 41 -10.66 -14.71 -5.55
C ARG A 41 -10.36 -15.99 -6.31
N LYS A 42 -10.37 -15.93 -7.65
CA LYS A 42 -10.19 -17.09 -8.53
C LYS A 42 -8.76 -17.26 -9.03
N PHE A 43 -7.89 -16.30 -8.83
CA PHE A 43 -6.46 -16.49 -9.07
C PHE A 43 -5.90 -17.56 -8.12
N ASN A 44 -4.92 -18.30 -8.58
CA ASN A 44 -4.11 -19.14 -7.71
C ASN A 44 -2.95 -18.30 -7.18
N TRP A 45 -3.08 -17.76 -5.99
CA TRP A 45 -2.06 -16.96 -5.32
C TRP A 45 -0.88 -17.84 -4.92
N ILE A 46 0.34 -17.46 -5.33
CA ILE A 46 1.57 -18.22 -5.09
C ILE A 46 2.32 -17.68 -3.89
N GLY A 47 2.47 -16.37 -3.78
CA GLY A 47 3.10 -15.69 -2.68
C GLY A 47 3.48 -14.27 -3.03
N SER A 48 3.99 -13.51 -2.05
CA SER A 48 4.56 -12.18 -2.21
C SER A 48 5.85 -12.05 -1.41
N PRO A 49 6.95 -11.55 -1.99
CA PRO A 49 8.23 -11.46 -1.29
C PRO A 49 8.29 -10.36 -0.23
N GLU A 50 7.35 -9.43 -0.23
CA GLU A 50 7.34 -8.28 0.67
C GLU A 50 5.92 -7.89 1.07
N ARG A 51 5.79 -7.18 2.19
CA ARG A 51 4.64 -6.35 2.55
C ARG A 51 4.98 -4.90 2.25
N SER A 52 3.99 -4.06 2.04
CA SER A 52 4.21 -2.68 1.63
C SER A 52 3.30 -1.72 2.41
N ASP A 53 3.57 -1.60 3.71
CA ASP A 53 2.87 -0.62 4.54
C ASP A 53 3.14 0.81 4.04
N VAL A 54 2.22 1.71 4.34
CA VAL A 54 2.31 3.11 3.94
C VAL A 54 2.60 4.01 5.13
N LEU A 55 3.16 5.18 4.88
CA LEU A 55 3.38 6.21 5.88
C LEU A 55 3.14 7.60 5.30
N LEU A 56 2.81 8.56 6.19
CA LEU A 56 2.78 9.97 5.87
C LEU A 56 3.98 10.64 6.54
N TYR A 57 4.87 11.23 5.73
CA TYR A 57 5.90 12.10 6.26
C TYR A 57 5.56 13.58 6.04
N MET A 58 6.12 14.42 6.90
CA MET A 58 5.99 15.88 6.91
C MET A 58 7.36 16.52 7.08
N ARG A 59 7.63 17.63 6.40
CA ARG A 59 8.83 18.44 6.64
C ARG A 59 8.92 18.85 8.10
N SER A 60 10.10 18.68 8.68
CA SER A 60 10.31 19.00 10.10
C SER A 60 10.32 20.49 10.41
N ASP A 61 10.55 21.35 9.42
CA ASP A 61 10.49 22.82 9.56
C ASP A 61 9.08 23.39 9.34
N SER A 62 8.10 22.55 8.90
CA SER A 62 6.70 22.97 8.76
C SER A 62 6.04 23.23 10.12
N PRO A 63 4.95 24.00 10.19
CA PRO A 63 4.20 24.20 11.45
C PRO A 63 3.41 22.95 11.89
N TYR A 64 3.33 21.91 11.06
CA TYR A 64 2.53 20.70 11.30
C TYR A 64 3.42 19.61 11.90
N LYS A 65 3.49 19.52 13.23
CA LYS A 65 4.34 18.55 13.96
C LYS A 65 3.58 17.28 14.35
N SER A 66 2.26 17.35 14.30
CA SER A 66 1.35 16.27 14.69
C SER A 66 0.11 16.22 13.78
N LEU A 67 -0.65 15.13 13.83
CA LEU A 67 -1.94 15.05 13.14
C LEU A 67 -2.95 16.07 13.68
N GLU A 68 -2.85 16.43 14.97
CA GLU A 68 -3.70 17.44 15.57
C GLU A 68 -3.44 18.82 15.01
N ASP A 69 -2.18 19.17 14.70
CA ASP A 69 -1.84 20.43 14.04
C ASP A 69 -2.47 20.52 12.64
N ILE A 70 -2.45 19.40 11.90
CA ILE A 70 -3.11 19.31 10.59
C ILE A 70 -4.62 19.48 10.71
N ARG A 71 -5.21 18.84 11.71
CA ARG A 71 -6.66 18.91 11.96
C ARG A 71 -7.13 20.33 12.30
N LYS A 72 -6.36 21.04 13.11
CA LYS A 72 -6.64 22.42 13.54
C LYS A 72 -6.20 23.49 12.54
N ALA A 73 -5.48 23.09 11.50
CA ALA A 73 -4.91 24.03 10.55
C ALA A 73 -5.99 24.94 9.92
N THR A 74 -5.72 26.24 9.92
CA THR A 74 -6.49 27.21 9.13
C THR A 74 -6.09 27.16 7.66
N THR A 75 -4.80 26.95 7.40
CA THR A 75 -4.25 26.69 6.08
C THR A 75 -3.79 25.23 6.05
N PRO A 76 -4.41 24.34 5.26
CA PRO A 76 -3.97 22.95 5.18
C PRO A 76 -2.54 22.79 4.66
N PRO A 77 -1.77 21.78 5.12
CA PRO A 77 -0.50 21.44 4.49
C PRO A 77 -0.71 20.95 3.06
N LYS A 78 0.21 21.32 2.16
CA LYS A 78 0.25 20.82 0.79
C LYS A 78 1.00 19.49 0.75
N CYS A 79 0.33 18.43 0.31
CA CYS A 79 0.95 17.13 0.06
C CYS A 79 1.02 16.86 -1.44
N GLY A 80 2.21 16.52 -1.94
CA GLY A 80 2.40 16.20 -3.34
C GLY A 80 1.86 14.82 -3.70
N SER A 81 1.30 14.71 -4.92
CA SER A 81 0.77 13.44 -5.45
C SER A 81 0.94 13.31 -6.96
N THR A 82 1.17 12.08 -7.40
CA THR A 82 1.27 11.74 -8.83
C THR A 82 -0.08 11.73 -9.53
N GLY A 83 -1.16 11.50 -8.81
CA GLY A 83 -2.52 11.44 -9.36
C GLY A 83 -3.46 10.64 -8.44
N THR A 84 -4.73 10.59 -8.81
CA THR A 84 -5.81 10.00 -7.97
C THR A 84 -5.68 8.48 -7.74
N ALA A 85 -4.85 7.78 -8.51
CA ALA A 85 -4.53 6.37 -8.30
C ALA A 85 -3.22 6.15 -7.50
N GLY A 86 -2.50 7.22 -7.14
CA GLY A 86 -1.26 7.15 -6.39
C GLY A 86 -1.49 6.84 -4.91
N THR A 87 -0.56 6.10 -4.31
CA THR A 87 -0.57 5.80 -2.87
C THR A 87 -0.61 7.07 -2.03
N ASP A 88 0.09 8.12 -2.48
CA ASP A 88 0.14 9.44 -1.88
C ASP A 88 -1.26 10.09 -1.78
N TYR A 89 -2.04 10.06 -2.88
CA TYR A 89 -3.40 10.57 -2.90
C TYR A 89 -4.35 9.74 -2.03
N ILE A 90 -4.32 8.41 -2.24
CA ILE A 90 -5.22 7.49 -1.55
C ILE A 90 -5.03 7.59 -0.03
N LEU A 91 -3.78 7.67 0.44
CA LEU A 91 -3.50 7.84 1.87
C LEU A 91 -4.00 9.18 2.40
N ALA A 92 -3.78 10.28 1.67
CA ALA A 92 -4.28 11.60 2.07
C ALA A 92 -5.82 11.58 2.21
N ARG A 93 -6.54 11.06 1.20
CA ARG A 93 -8.01 10.91 1.24
C ARG A 93 -8.49 10.03 2.38
N LEU A 94 -7.78 8.92 2.65
CA LEU A 94 -8.10 8.04 3.77
C LEU A 94 -8.00 8.79 5.12
N LEU A 95 -6.91 9.53 5.33
CA LEU A 95 -6.69 10.27 6.57
C LEU A 95 -7.69 11.42 6.74
N GLU A 96 -8.10 12.07 5.65
CA GLU A 96 -9.18 13.07 5.67
C GLU A 96 -10.53 12.43 6.06
N ASP A 97 -10.89 11.31 5.44
CA ASP A 97 -12.17 10.62 5.67
C ASP A 97 -12.26 10.02 7.09
N THR A 98 -11.16 9.43 7.57
CA THR A 98 -11.19 8.65 8.82
C THR A 98 -10.74 9.41 10.07
N LEU A 99 -9.90 10.43 9.90
CA LEU A 99 -9.31 11.21 11.00
C LEU A 99 -9.64 12.71 10.94
N ASN A 100 -10.50 13.13 10.00
CA ASN A 100 -10.87 14.55 9.78
C ASN A 100 -9.66 15.47 9.61
N LEU A 101 -8.60 14.97 8.95
CA LEU A 101 -7.46 15.83 8.64
C LEU A 101 -7.82 16.79 7.51
N LYS A 102 -7.12 17.91 7.45
CA LYS A 102 -7.25 18.89 6.36
C LYS A 102 -5.97 18.86 5.54
N ILE A 103 -6.01 18.28 4.35
CA ILE A 103 -4.85 18.15 3.46
C ILE A 103 -5.16 18.75 2.10
N GLU A 104 -4.34 19.67 1.63
CA GLU A 104 -4.38 20.14 0.25
C GLU A 104 -3.51 19.22 -0.61
N THR A 105 -4.12 18.39 -1.45
CA THR A 105 -3.37 17.47 -2.32
C THR A 105 -3.03 18.18 -3.65
N VAL A 106 -1.74 18.36 -3.93
CA VAL A 106 -1.21 18.93 -5.18
C VAL A 106 -0.94 17.79 -6.16
N LEU A 107 -1.78 17.70 -7.19
CA LEU A 107 -1.74 16.64 -8.21
C LEU A 107 -0.82 17.01 -9.38
N GLY A 108 -0.43 16.00 -10.17
CA GLY A 108 0.21 16.18 -11.48
C GLY A 108 1.72 16.05 -11.48
N TYR A 109 2.34 15.63 -10.41
CA TYR A 109 3.75 15.27 -10.43
C TYR A 109 3.97 14.02 -11.30
N PRO A 110 4.99 14.01 -12.19
CA PRO A 110 5.28 12.87 -13.06
C PRO A 110 5.63 11.58 -12.31
N GLY A 111 6.23 11.72 -11.11
CA GLY A 111 6.65 10.60 -10.29
C GLY A 111 6.99 11.02 -8.86
N GLY A 112 7.35 10.02 -8.05
CA GLY A 112 7.69 10.25 -6.66
C GLY A 112 8.95 11.09 -6.45
N SER A 113 9.93 10.98 -7.35
CA SER A 113 11.18 11.75 -7.26
C SER A 113 10.95 13.25 -7.44
N GLU A 114 10.01 13.63 -8.29
CA GLU A 114 9.62 15.03 -8.52
C GLU A 114 8.86 15.58 -7.30
N ILE A 115 8.03 14.76 -6.65
CA ILE A 115 7.41 15.15 -5.38
C ILE A 115 8.48 15.36 -4.30
N ASP A 116 9.44 14.44 -4.18
CA ASP A 116 10.50 14.51 -3.20
C ASP A 116 11.35 15.79 -3.41
N LEU A 117 11.64 16.14 -4.67
CA LEU A 117 12.32 17.41 -5.00
C LEU A 117 11.46 18.63 -4.62
N ALA A 118 10.15 18.59 -4.85
CA ALA A 118 9.23 19.66 -4.44
C ALA A 118 9.18 19.81 -2.91
N VAL A 119 9.25 18.69 -2.18
CA VAL A 119 9.39 18.70 -0.72
C VAL A 119 10.71 19.36 -0.30
N GLU A 120 11.83 19.04 -0.93
CA GLU A 120 13.13 19.69 -0.63
C GLU A 120 13.07 21.21 -0.83
N LYS A 121 12.45 21.65 -1.92
CA LYS A 121 12.29 23.08 -2.23
C LYS A 121 11.24 23.79 -1.37
N GLY A 122 10.43 23.06 -0.59
CA GLY A 122 9.35 23.61 0.22
C GLY A 122 8.09 24.00 -0.54
N GLU A 123 7.94 23.55 -1.79
CA GLU A 123 6.73 23.75 -2.59
C GLU A 123 5.55 22.97 -2.01
N VAL A 124 5.82 21.78 -1.49
CA VAL A 124 4.89 20.96 -0.70
C VAL A 124 5.54 20.55 0.61
N GLN A 125 4.74 20.27 1.65
CA GLN A 125 5.24 19.93 2.98
C GLN A 125 5.24 18.45 3.29
N CYS A 126 4.44 17.66 2.57
CA CYS A 126 4.19 16.26 2.91
C CYS A 126 3.98 15.37 1.69
N ARG A 127 4.11 14.06 1.95
CA ARG A 127 3.77 13.01 0.99
C ARG A 127 3.46 11.71 1.72
N GLY A 128 2.47 10.99 1.21
CA GLY A 128 2.22 9.59 1.53
C GLY A 128 3.03 8.67 0.61
N LEU A 129 3.67 7.64 1.14
CA LEU A 129 4.38 6.64 0.34
C LEU A 129 4.49 5.31 1.07
N THR A 130 4.96 4.27 0.38
CA THR A 130 5.26 2.97 0.99
C THR A 130 6.54 3.02 1.83
N ALA A 131 6.60 2.22 2.89
CA ALA A 131 7.71 2.21 3.85
C ALA A 131 9.05 1.76 3.24
N ALA A 132 9.04 0.74 2.39
CA ALA A 132 10.26 0.18 1.82
C ALA A 132 11.16 1.24 1.13
N PRO A 133 10.68 2.07 0.19
CA PRO A 133 11.50 3.15 -0.36
C PRO A 133 11.90 4.21 0.66
N PHE A 134 11.05 4.53 1.64
CA PHE A 134 11.40 5.51 2.70
C PHE A 134 12.59 5.06 3.53
N PHE A 135 12.72 3.77 3.80
CA PHE A 135 13.83 3.24 4.56
C PHE A 135 15.05 2.85 3.71
N GLY A 136 14.84 2.47 2.44
CA GLY A 136 15.86 1.83 1.60
C GLY A 136 16.62 2.74 0.64
N ARG A 137 16.13 3.93 0.29
CA ARG A 137 16.72 4.75 -0.77
C ARG A 137 16.91 6.23 -0.41
N GLU A 138 17.71 6.92 -1.21
CA GLU A 138 17.80 8.39 -1.20
C GLU A 138 16.55 9.00 -1.89
N PRO A 139 16.15 10.22 -1.49
CA PRO A 139 16.81 11.10 -0.49
C PRO A 139 16.48 10.77 0.97
N PHE A 140 15.58 9.80 1.23
CA PHE A 140 15.01 9.52 2.56
C PHE A 140 16.06 9.10 3.59
N ILE A 141 17.09 8.33 3.18
CA ILE A 141 18.19 7.95 4.08
C ILE A 141 18.88 9.20 4.63
N SER A 142 19.22 10.14 3.74
CA SER A 142 19.84 11.41 4.11
C SER A 142 18.89 12.31 4.91
N TRP A 143 17.62 12.37 4.54
CA TRP A 143 16.61 13.18 5.24
C TRP A 143 16.39 12.71 6.67
N ARG A 144 16.31 11.39 6.90
CA ARG A 144 16.19 10.84 8.26
C ARG A 144 17.42 11.14 9.11
N LYS A 145 18.63 11.01 8.56
CA LYS A 145 19.88 11.36 9.27
C LYS A 145 19.93 12.83 9.68
N LYS A 146 19.35 13.71 8.88
CA LYS A 146 19.32 15.17 9.12
C LYS A 146 18.07 15.63 9.87
N ASN A 147 17.16 14.72 10.22
CA ASN A 147 15.84 15.05 10.77
C ASN A 147 15.07 16.05 9.89
N PHE A 148 15.21 15.94 8.56
CA PHE A 148 14.57 16.85 7.61
C PHE A 148 13.07 16.60 7.49
N VAL A 149 12.62 15.37 7.74
CA VAL A 149 11.21 14.98 7.77
C VAL A 149 10.89 14.16 9.03
N ASN A 150 9.65 14.27 9.50
CA ASN A 150 9.07 13.46 10.56
C ASN A 150 7.97 12.58 9.97
N VAL A 151 7.89 11.33 10.39
CA VAL A 151 6.77 10.45 10.05
C VAL A 151 5.66 10.67 11.08
N LEU A 152 4.48 11.07 10.62
CA LEU A 152 3.36 11.42 11.50
C LEU A 152 2.42 10.26 11.79
N VAL A 153 2.31 9.32 10.85
CA VAL A 153 1.46 8.13 10.98
C VAL A 153 1.99 7.00 10.10
N TYR A 154 1.84 5.78 10.59
CA TYR A 154 2.20 4.54 9.90
C TYR A 154 0.98 3.67 9.68
N GLY A 155 0.85 3.07 8.49
CA GLY A 155 -0.32 2.27 8.09
C GLY A 155 -0.27 0.80 8.48
N GLY A 156 0.83 0.32 9.05
CA GLY A 156 0.98 -1.06 9.50
C GLY A 156 0.18 -1.37 10.77
N LEU A 157 -0.06 -2.66 11.02
CA LEU A 157 -0.76 -3.13 12.24
C LEU A 157 0.04 -2.90 13.53
N LYS A 158 1.37 -2.84 13.41
CA LYS A 158 2.30 -2.61 14.51
C LYS A 158 3.26 -1.50 14.10
N ARG A 159 3.80 -0.78 15.07
CA ARG A 159 4.84 0.21 14.82
C ARG A 159 6.05 -0.44 14.14
N ASP A 160 6.62 0.25 13.19
CA ASP A 160 7.91 -0.14 12.60
C ASP A 160 9.03 0.16 13.59
N SER A 161 9.91 -0.82 13.82
CA SER A 161 11.04 -0.69 14.78
C SER A 161 12.02 0.42 14.41
N ARG A 162 12.03 0.88 13.17
CA ARG A 162 12.87 1.97 12.66
C ARG A 162 12.32 3.36 12.98
N ILE A 163 11.03 3.44 13.34
CA ILE A 163 10.30 4.66 13.72
C ILE A 163 9.40 4.38 14.94
N PRO A 164 9.97 3.93 16.07
CA PRO A 164 9.20 3.39 17.20
C PRO A 164 8.27 4.44 17.85
N ASP A 165 8.57 5.72 17.69
CA ASP A 165 7.76 6.81 18.24
C ASP A 165 6.55 7.19 17.35
N THR A 166 6.52 6.72 16.09
CA THR A 166 5.42 6.99 15.17
C THR A 166 4.23 6.06 15.46
N PRO A 167 3.05 6.60 15.76
CA PRO A 167 1.87 5.77 15.99
C PRO A 167 1.39 5.11 14.70
N THR A 168 0.80 3.93 14.83
CA THR A 168 0.02 3.37 13.72
C THR A 168 -1.33 4.07 13.63
N ILE A 169 -1.96 3.99 12.45
CA ILE A 169 -3.32 4.53 12.28
C ILE A 169 -4.31 3.79 13.20
N TYR A 170 -4.07 2.50 13.48
CA TYR A 170 -4.91 1.68 14.36
C TYR A 170 -4.82 2.12 15.82
N GLU A 171 -3.63 2.46 16.31
CA GLU A 171 -3.47 3.05 17.65
C GLU A 171 -4.21 4.38 17.78
N ILE A 172 -4.21 5.19 16.71
CA ILE A 172 -4.99 6.45 16.67
C ILE A 172 -6.48 6.16 16.70
N PHE A 173 -6.96 5.21 15.90
CA PHE A 173 -8.34 4.77 15.90
C PHE A 173 -8.81 4.28 17.26
N ASP A 174 -7.98 3.53 17.98
CA ASP A 174 -8.29 3.05 19.33
C ASP A 174 -8.38 4.20 20.31
N LYS A 175 -7.43 5.11 20.29
CA LYS A 175 -7.40 6.30 21.15
C LYS A 175 -8.60 7.22 20.91
N GLU A 176 -8.96 7.43 19.64
CA GLU A 176 -10.04 8.36 19.26
C GLU A 176 -11.42 7.69 19.20
N LYS A 177 -11.49 6.37 19.46
CA LYS A 177 -12.71 5.57 19.36
C LYS A 177 -13.39 5.72 17.99
N THR A 178 -12.58 5.72 16.93
CA THR A 178 -13.04 5.87 15.56
C THR A 178 -14.09 4.81 15.22
N PRO A 179 -15.22 5.18 14.57
CA PRO A 179 -16.30 4.27 14.23
C PRO A 179 -15.83 3.06 13.42
N GLU A 180 -16.43 1.90 13.68
CA GLU A 180 -16.07 0.62 13.03
C GLU A 180 -16.12 0.68 11.51
N GLU A 181 -17.08 1.39 10.94
CA GLU A 181 -17.19 1.58 9.49
C GLU A 181 -15.95 2.30 8.91
N SER A 182 -15.46 3.35 9.57
CA SER A 182 -14.24 4.06 9.19
C SER A 182 -13.00 3.16 9.30
N ARG A 183 -12.94 2.32 10.33
CA ARG A 183 -11.88 1.32 10.50
C ARG A 183 -11.89 0.30 9.37
N ARG A 184 -13.08 -0.16 8.93
CA ARG A 184 -13.22 -1.08 7.80
C ARG A 184 -12.79 -0.45 6.47
N VAL A 185 -13.13 0.83 6.25
CA VAL A 185 -12.64 1.58 5.07
C VAL A 185 -11.11 1.64 5.09
N ALA A 186 -10.51 1.96 6.25
CA ALA A 186 -9.06 1.97 6.39
C ALA A 186 -8.45 0.58 6.14
N ASP A 187 -9.04 -0.47 6.69
CA ASP A 187 -8.60 -1.85 6.45
C ASP A 187 -8.59 -2.18 4.95
N VAL A 188 -9.67 -1.87 4.24
CA VAL A 188 -9.75 -2.12 2.80
C VAL A 188 -8.64 -1.42 2.04
N ILE A 189 -8.28 -0.20 2.40
CA ILE A 189 -7.24 0.58 1.73
C ILE A 189 -5.83 0.11 2.15
N LEU A 190 -5.58 0.02 3.45
CA LEU A 190 -4.24 -0.21 4.00
C LEU A 190 -3.80 -1.67 3.87
N ARG A 191 -4.72 -2.62 4.04
CA ARG A 191 -4.42 -4.05 3.91
C ARG A 191 -4.08 -4.48 2.48
N GLY A 192 -4.28 -3.58 1.49
CA GLY A 192 -3.70 -3.75 0.17
C GLY A 192 -2.19 -3.92 0.20
N GLY A 193 -1.50 -3.30 1.14
CA GLY A 193 -0.07 -3.45 1.36
C GLY A 193 0.36 -4.89 1.69
N ASP A 194 -0.51 -5.69 2.30
CA ASP A 194 -0.22 -7.09 2.60
C ASP A 194 -0.13 -7.97 1.35
N PHE A 195 -0.74 -7.56 0.23
CA PHE A 195 -0.51 -8.24 -1.04
C PHE A 195 0.91 -8.00 -1.56
N GLY A 196 1.52 -6.86 -1.25
CA GLY A 196 2.89 -6.51 -1.63
C GLY A 196 3.10 -6.58 -3.16
N ARG A 197 3.95 -7.50 -3.61
CA ARG A 197 4.19 -7.81 -5.03
C ARG A 197 3.77 -9.24 -5.34
N PRO A 198 2.47 -9.50 -5.43
CA PRO A 198 1.96 -10.85 -5.46
C PRO A 198 2.23 -11.55 -6.80
N TRP A 199 2.59 -12.81 -6.70
CA TRP A 199 2.66 -13.73 -7.82
C TRP A 199 1.40 -14.60 -7.85
N VAL A 200 0.82 -14.71 -9.04
CA VAL A 200 -0.40 -15.50 -9.27
C VAL A 200 -0.23 -16.42 -10.49
N ALA A 201 -0.88 -17.57 -10.45
CA ALA A 201 -1.13 -18.41 -11.62
C ALA A 201 -2.58 -18.25 -12.08
N PRO A 202 -2.89 -18.56 -13.37
CA PRO A 202 -4.23 -18.47 -13.92
C PRO A 202 -5.26 -19.29 -13.15
N PRO A 203 -6.55 -18.88 -13.16
CA PRO A 203 -7.64 -19.73 -12.71
C PRO A 203 -7.64 -21.09 -13.44
N GLY A 204 -7.97 -22.16 -12.73
CA GLY A 204 -7.99 -23.52 -13.32
C GLY A 204 -6.63 -24.21 -13.40
N THR A 205 -5.52 -23.56 -13.01
CA THR A 205 -4.23 -24.26 -12.85
C THR A 205 -4.39 -25.44 -11.89
N PRO A 206 -3.97 -26.67 -12.28
CA PRO A 206 -4.13 -27.86 -11.45
C PRO A 206 -3.51 -27.69 -10.07
N LYS A 207 -4.18 -28.20 -9.05
CA LYS A 207 -3.76 -28.05 -7.65
C LYS A 207 -2.33 -28.53 -7.38
N GLU A 208 -1.89 -29.55 -8.09
CA GLU A 208 -0.55 -30.10 -7.96
C GLU A 208 0.50 -29.10 -8.45
N GLN A 209 0.28 -28.46 -9.61
CA GLN A 209 1.16 -27.41 -10.11
C GLN A 209 1.18 -26.19 -9.16
N VAL A 210 0.03 -25.78 -8.66
CA VAL A 210 -0.05 -24.68 -7.67
C VAL A 210 0.76 -25.04 -6.42
N LYS A 211 0.67 -26.28 -5.94
CA LYS A 211 1.45 -26.75 -4.80
C LYS A 211 2.97 -26.69 -5.09
N ILE A 212 3.40 -27.19 -6.25
CA ILE A 212 4.81 -27.16 -6.67
C ILE A 212 5.31 -25.70 -6.69
N LEU A 213 4.55 -24.77 -7.26
CA LEU A 213 4.90 -23.36 -7.34
C LEU A 213 5.00 -22.70 -5.95
N ARG A 214 4.06 -22.98 -5.05
CA ARG A 214 4.08 -22.48 -3.68
C ARG A 214 5.26 -23.05 -2.88
N ASP A 215 5.54 -24.34 -3.00
CA ASP A 215 6.68 -24.98 -2.35
C ASP A 215 8.01 -24.40 -2.86
N ALA A 216 8.14 -24.19 -4.17
CA ALA A 216 9.31 -23.57 -4.77
C ALA A 216 9.48 -22.11 -4.30
N TYR A 217 8.38 -21.35 -4.25
CA TYR A 217 8.37 -19.99 -3.71
C TYR A 217 8.83 -19.96 -2.26
N ALA A 218 8.26 -20.80 -1.40
CA ALA A 218 8.62 -20.86 0.02
C ALA A 218 10.12 -21.20 0.22
N LYS A 219 10.65 -22.15 -0.55
CA LYS A 219 12.07 -22.50 -0.54
C LYS A 219 12.93 -21.33 -0.98
N ALA A 220 12.57 -20.63 -2.06
CA ALA A 220 13.31 -19.47 -2.55
C ALA A 220 13.35 -18.35 -1.50
N MET A 221 12.23 -18.06 -0.84
CA MET A 221 12.16 -17.01 0.20
C MET A 221 12.95 -17.37 1.47
N ALA A 222 13.19 -18.65 1.70
CA ALA A 222 14.02 -19.14 2.83
C ALA A 222 15.50 -19.31 2.44
N ASP A 223 15.87 -19.14 1.17
CA ASP A 223 17.25 -19.31 0.70
C ASP A 223 18.14 -18.19 1.23
N PRO A 224 19.20 -18.51 2.02
CA PRO A 224 20.10 -17.50 2.56
C PRO A 224 20.77 -16.65 1.47
N ALA A 225 21.09 -17.22 0.31
CA ALA A 225 21.75 -16.51 -0.78
C ALA A 225 20.80 -15.44 -1.38
N LEU A 226 19.52 -15.77 -1.57
CA LEU A 226 18.51 -14.82 -2.02
C LEU A 226 18.30 -13.69 -0.99
N VAL A 227 18.20 -14.05 0.30
CA VAL A 227 18.01 -13.07 1.39
C VAL A 227 19.20 -12.13 1.50
N ASP A 228 20.43 -12.64 1.35
CA ASP A 228 21.65 -11.82 1.40
C ASP A 228 21.74 -10.89 0.16
N GLU A 229 21.36 -11.38 -1.03
CA GLU A 229 21.31 -10.55 -2.23
C GLU A 229 20.27 -9.44 -2.12
N ALA A 230 19.09 -9.75 -1.61
CA ALA A 230 18.04 -8.76 -1.34
C ALA A 230 18.53 -7.68 -0.35
N LYS A 231 19.21 -8.08 0.74
CA LYS A 231 19.81 -7.14 1.70
C LYS A 231 20.84 -6.22 1.05
N LYS A 232 21.74 -6.76 0.20
CA LYS A 232 22.71 -5.96 -0.56
C LYS A 232 22.01 -4.97 -1.47
N GLY A 233 20.91 -5.38 -2.11
CA GLY A 233 20.04 -4.54 -2.91
C GLY A 233 19.15 -3.59 -2.11
N LYS A 234 19.22 -3.58 -0.76
CA LYS A 234 18.35 -2.82 0.14
C LYS A 234 16.86 -3.11 -0.08
N MET A 235 16.55 -4.34 -0.47
CA MET A 235 15.19 -4.84 -0.62
C MET A 235 14.77 -5.54 0.68
N GLU A 236 13.54 -5.27 1.12
CA GLU A 236 12.95 -5.97 2.26
C GLU A 236 12.43 -7.35 1.80
N VAL A 237 12.65 -8.37 2.62
CA VAL A 237 12.12 -9.71 2.39
C VAL A 237 11.24 -10.05 3.60
N GLU A 238 9.93 -9.90 3.41
CA GLU A 238 8.90 -10.26 4.37
C GLU A 238 7.83 -11.09 3.64
N PRO A 239 8.11 -12.38 3.41
CA PRO A 239 7.30 -13.19 2.53
C PRO A 239 5.90 -13.45 3.09
N VAL A 240 4.90 -13.40 2.20
CA VAL A 240 3.51 -13.77 2.46
C VAL A 240 3.19 -15.01 1.64
N SER A 241 2.58 -16.02 2.26
CA SER A 241 2.21 -17.26 1.57
C SER A 241 1.02 -17.07 0.62
N GLY A 242 0.92 -17.96 -0.38
CA GLY A 242 -0.21 -17.94 -1.31
C GLY A 242 -1.56 -18.19 -0.61
N GLU A 243 -1.56 -18.99 0.46
CA GLU A 243 -2.75 -19.26 1.28
C GLU A 243 -3.21 -18.02 2.05
N GLU A 244 -2.27 -17.24 2.59
CA GLU A 244 -2.60 -15.98 3.25
C GLU A 244 -3.16 -14.96 2.27
N LEU A 245 -2.54 -14.84 1.09
CA LEU A 245 -3.02 -13.95 0.03
C LEU A 245 -4.40 -14.33 -0.47
N GLN A 246 -4.70 -15.65 -0.59
CA GLN A 246 -6.02 -16.12 -0.97
C GLN A 246 -7.09 -15.69 0.05
N LYS A 247 -6.84 -15.92 1.34
CA LYS A 247 -7.73 -15.49 2.42
C LYS A 247 -7.92 -13.97 2.43
N LEU A 248 -6.86 -13.24 2.14
CA LEU A 248 -6.91 -11.78 2.07
C LEU A 248 -7.78 -11.33 0.88
N ALA A 249 -7.64 -11.94 -0.30
CA ALA A 249 -8.46 -11.64 -1.46
C ALA A 249 -9.96 -11.86 -1.19
N ASP A 250 -10.30 -13.00 -0.56
CA ASP A 250 -11.68 -13.32 -0.18
C ASP A 250 -12.24 -12.27 0.80
N LYS A 251 -11.45 -11.90 1.82
CA LYS A 251 -11.82 -10.89 2.81
C LYS A 251 -12.02 -9.51 2.18
N MET A 252 -11.12 -9.09 1.26
CA MET A 252 -11.19 -7.75 0.66
C MET A 252 -12.40 -7.58 -0.26
N ILE A 253 -12.80 -8.61 -1.00
CA ILE A 253 -13.99 -8.54 -1.87
C ILE A 253 -15.30 -8.67 -1.09
N GLY A 254 -15.31 -9.36 0.04
CA GLY A 254 -16.50 -9.60 0.87
C GLY A 254 -16.92 -8.41 1.76
N GLN A 255 -16.70 -7.16 1.33
CA GLN A 255 -17.04 -5.99 2.16
C GLN A 255 -18.54 -5.63 2.11
N PRO A 256 -19.09 -5.04 3.19
CA PRO A 256 -20.45 -4.51 3.19
C PRO A 256 -20.63 -3.38 2.15
N PRO A 257 -21.85 -3.25 1.56
CA PRO A 257 -22.11 -2.21 0.54
C PRO A 257 -21.74 -0.79 0.98
N GLY A 258 -22.02 -0.40 2.23
CA GLY A 258 -21.66 0.93 2.75
C GLY A 258 -20.17 1.21 2.73
N VAL A 259 -19.34 0.21 3.08
CA VAL A 259 -17.88 0.31 3.00
C VAL A 259 -17.43 0.47 1.56
N ILE A 260 -18.01 -0.32 0.63
CA ILE A 260 -17.68 -0.25 -0.80
C ILE A 260 -17.98 1.15 -1.35
N GLU A 261 -19.14 1.72 -1.04
CA GLU A 261 -19.53 3.07 -1.51
C GLU A 261 -18.60 4.16 -0.95
N ARG A 262 -18.19 4.07 0.32
CA ARG A 262 -17.20 5.02 0.87
C ARG A 262 -15.83 4.88 0.19
N VAL A 263 -15.38 3.65 -0.06
CA VAL A 263 -14.13 3.41 -0.80
C VAL A 263 -14.23 3.98 -2.22
N LYS A 264 -15.34 3.80 -2.93
CA LYS A 264 -15.58 4.41 -4.24
C LYS A 264 -15.44 5.93 -4.18
N LYS A 265 -16.15 6.57 -3.25
CA LYS A 265 -16.09 8.03 -3.07
C LYS A 265 -14.67 8.51 -2.75
N LEU A 266 -13.95 7.79 -1.89
CA LEU A 266 -12.57 8.10 -1.52
C LEU A 266 -11.62 8.01 -2.73
N LEU A 267 -11.84 7.05 -3.62
CA LEU A 267 -11.06 6.87 -4.84
C LEU A 267 -11.51 7.75 -6.02
N GLY A 268 -12.44 8.69 -5.79
CA GLY A 268 -12.90 9.65 -6.80
C GLY A 268 -13.84 9.05 -7.84
N LYS A 269 -14.68 8.11 -7.44
CA LYS A 269 -15.66 7.43 -8.30
C LYS A 269 -17.09 7.56 -7.81
#